data_1820da2612f4c11de0bf2fce6c1968f1
#
_entry.id   1820da2612f4c11de0bf2fce6c1968f1
#
_cell.length_a   1.000
_cell.length_b   1.000
_cell.length_c   1.000
_cell.angle_alpha   90.00
_cell.angle_beta   90.00
_cell.angle_gamma   90.00
#
_symmetry.space_group_name_H-M   'P 1'
#
loop_
_entity.id
_entity.type
_entity.pdbx_description
1 polymer ?
#
loop_
_entity_poly.entity_id
_entity_poly.type
_entity_poly.pdbx_seq_one_letter_code
_entity_poly.pdbx_strand_id
1 'polypeptide(L)'
;MPVDVRDQMIGHLPRLRRFALAITGDAIDADDLVQETCLKALSNLDQFQPGTRLDSWLFRIAKNAWLDRVKKVSFRTDHVDIDTAQDLHDPAALQVVEHRAALRDTSRAIAQMPEELSDLLVLICIDGRTYEETARMMDLPIGTVMSRLARARRLLHQTVSANPSGTADNKEG
;
A
#
# COMPACT_ATOMS: atom_id res chain seq x y z
N MET A 1 3.86 -33.43 11.05
CA MET A 1 4.78 -32.82 10.08
C MET A 1 4.66 -31.32 10.20
N PRO A 2 5.72 -30.57 10.48
CA PRO A 2 5.63 -29.12 10.37
C PRO A 2 5.32 -28.80 8.90
N VAL A 3 4.20 -28.11 8.65
CA VAL A 3 3.85 -27.64 7.32
C VAL A 3 4.96 -26.68 6.88
N ASP A 4 5.55 -26.93 5.71
CA ASP A 4 6.62 -26.07 5.21
C ASP A 4 6.08 -24.64 5.07
N VAL A 5 6.86 -23.66 5.51
CA VAL A 5 6.51 -22.24 5.40
C VAL A 5 6.19 -21.86 3.95
N ARG A 6 6.83 -22.52 2.98
CA ARG A 6 6.56 -22.34 1.56
C ARG A 6 5.13 -22.76 1.18
N ASP A 7 4.66 -23.89 1.69
CA ASP A 7 3.28 -24.35 1.46
C ASP A 7 2.25 -23.42 2.11
N GLN A 8 2.57 -22.90 3.29
CA GLN A 8 1.71 -21.92 3.96
C GLN A 8 1.63 -20.60 3.16
N MET A 9 2.74 -20.17 2.53
CA MET A 9 2.75 -18.95 1.71
C MET A 9 1.72 -19.03 0.56
N ILE A 10 1.56 -20.19 -0.06
CA ILE A 10 0.59 -20.40 -1.15
C ILE A 10 -0.82 -20.03 -0.70
N GLY A 11 -1.21 -20.40 0.51
CA GLY A 11 -2.52 -20.07 1.08
C GLY A 11 -2.75 -18.55 1.27
N HIS A 12 -1.68 -17.76 1.36
CA HIS A 12 -1.77 -16.31 1.53
C HIS A 12 -1.74 -15.52 0.22
N LEU A 13 -1.39 -16.15 -0.92
CA LEU A 13 -1.28 -15.46 -2.23
C LEU A 13 -2.55 -14.73 -2.65
N PRO A 14 -3.77 -15.28 -2.53
CA PRO A 14 -4.99 -14.55 -2.94
C PRO A 14 -5.19 -13.25 -2.15
N ARG A 15 -4.86 -13.24 -0.86
CA ARG A 15 -4.96 -12.08 0.00
C ARG A 15 -3.88 -11.06 -0.33
N LEU A 16 -2.65 -11.53 -0.53
CA LEU A 16 -1.52 -10.70 -0.91
C LEU A 16 -1.78 -10.01 -2.26
N ARG A 17 -2.37 -10.72 -3.23
CA ARG A 17 -2.74 -10.16 -4.52
C ARG A 17 -3.83 -9.09 -4.41
N ARG A 18 -4.87 -9.30 -3.58
CA ARG A 18 -5.89 -8.28 -3.32
C ARG A 18 -5.30 -7.01 -2.71
N PHE A 19 -4.40 -7.18 -1.74
CA PHE A 19 -3.65 -6.08 -1.17
C PHE A 19 -2.83 -5.33 -2.24
N ALA A 20 -2.04 -6.04 -3.03
CA ALA A 20 -1.22 -5.47 -4.08
C ALA A 20 -2.07 -4.69 -5.10
N LEU A 21 -3.21 -5.26 -5.53
CA LEU A 21 -4.13 -4.60 -6.46
C LEU A 21 -4.73 -3.31 -5.87
N ALA A 22 -5.08 -3.31 -4.57
CA ALA A 22 -5.62 -2.14 -3.90
C ALA A 22 -4.63 -0.96 -3.84
N ILE A 23 -3.32 -1.24 -3.70
CA ILE A 23 -2.31 -0.19 -3.54
C ILE A 23 -1.66 0.23 -4.87
N THR A 24 -1.62 -0.64 -5.87
CA THR A 24 -1.05 -0.32 -7.19
C THR A 24 -2.09 0.26 -8.15
N GLY A 25 -3.34 -0.18 -8.02
CA GLY A 25 -4.43 0.17 -8.94
C GLY A 25 -4.28 -0.41 -10.34
N ASP A 26 -3.33 -1.33 -10.55
CA ASP A 26 -3.04 -1.97 -11.84
C ASP A 26 -2.71 -3.45 -11.62
N ALA A 27 -3.26 -4.32 -12.48
CA ALA A 27 -3.11 -5.77 -12.32
C ALA A 27 -1.68 -6.25 -12.59
N ILE A 28 -0.96 -5.64 -13.53
CA ILE A 28 0.42 -6.00 -13.88
C ILE A 28 1.33 -5.60 -12.73
N ASP A 29 1.23 -4.36 -12.25
CA ASP A 29 2.01 -3.88 -11.12
C ASP A 29 1.71 -4.67 -9.84
N ALA A 30 0.46 -5.10 -9.65
CA ALA A 30 0.07 -5.94 -8.52
C ALA A 30 0.72 -7.31 -8.57
N ASP A 31 0.67 -7.97 -9.73
CA ASP A 31 1.27 -9.29 -9.91
C ASP A 31 2.80 -9.22 -9.77
N ASP A 32 3.45 -8.16 -10.27
CA ASP A 32 4.88 -7.91 -10.07
C ASP A 32 5.22 -7.69 -8.58
N LEU A 33 4.39 -6.96 -7.84
CA LEU A 33 4.59 -6.74 -6.40
C LEU A 33 4.45 -8.05 -5.62
N VAL A 34 3.49 -8.90 -5.97
CA VAL A 34 3.33 -10.24 -5.37
C VAL A 34 4.54 -11.10 -5.64
N GLN A 35 5.03 -11.15 -6.88
CA GLN A 35 6.21 -11.93 -7.25
C GLN A 35 7.45 -11.43 -6.48
N GLU A 36 7.69 -10.12 -6.45
CA GLU A 36 8.80 -9.53 -5.68
C GLU A 36 8.71 -9.88 -4.19
N THR A 37 7.50 -9.83 -3.63
CA THR A 37 7.26 -10.20 -2.23
C THR A 37 7.59 -11.66 -1.97
N CYS A 38 7.15 -12.56 -2.85
CA CYS A 38 7.46 -14.00 -2.73
C CYS A 38 8.96 -14.27 -2.84
N LEU A 39 9.65 -13.63 -3.78
CA LEU A 39 11.09 -13.78 -3.93
C LEU A 39 11.85 -13.29 -2.70
N LYS A 40 11.49 -12.10 -2.18
CA LYS A 40 12.08 -11.56 -0.95
C LYS A 40 11.80 -12.45 0.27
N ALA A 41 10.58 -12.97 0.40
CA ALA A 41 10.22 -13.89 1.47
C ALA A 41 11.03 -15.19 1.40
N LEU A 42 11.12 -15.81 0.23
CA LEU A 42 11.88 -17.04 0.03
C LEU A 42 13.38 -16.85 0.26
N SER A 43 13.94 -15.70 -0.12
CA SER A 43 15.35 -15.36 0.09
C SER A 43 15.69 -15.04 1.56
N ASN A 44 14.70 -14.74 2.39
CA ASN A 44 14.87 -14.35 3.79
C ASN A 44 14.09 -15.25 4.75
N LEU A 45 13.87 -16.52 4.37
CA LEU A 45 13.15 -17.47 5.22
C LEU A 45 13.82 -17.69 6.59
N ASP A 46 15.13 -17.51 6.66
CA ASP A 46 15.92 -17.54 7.88
C ASP A 46 15.56 -16.45 8.89
N GLN A 47 15.01 -15.33 8.39
CA GLN A 47 14.54 -14.23 9.23
C GLN A 47 13.11 -14.44 9.75
N PHE A 48 12.38 -15.41 9.21
CA PHE A 48 11.06 -15.75 9.69
C PHE A 48 11.16 -16.52 11.00
N GLN A 49 10.59 -15.96 12.07
CA GLN A 49 10.57 -16.61 13.37
C GLN A 49 9.41 -17.63 13.46
N PRO A 50 9.69 -18.92 13.62
CA PRO A 50 8.64 -19.93 13.84
C PRO A 50 7.75 -19.56 15.02
N GLY A 51 6.43 -19.74 14.86
CA GLY A 51 5.45 -19.36 15.88
C GLY A 51 4.92 -17.92 15.73
N THR A 52 5.51 -17.11 14.86
CA THR A 52 4.94 -15.81 14.49
C THR A 52 3.95 -15.96 13.33
N ARG A 53 3.22 -14.89 13.04
CA ARG A 53 2.20 -14.87 11.99
C ARG A 53 2.83 -14.68 10.62
N LEU A 54 2.81 -15.68 9.78
CA LEU A 54 3.35 -15.65 8.41
C LEU A 54 2.67 -14.57 7.55
N ASP A 55 1.34 -14.41 7.67
CA ASP A 55 0.62 -13.38 6.95
C ASP A 55 1.14 -11.97 7.28
N SER A 56 1.37 -11.66 8.55
CA SER A 56 1.91 -10.36 8.98
C SER A 56 3.31 -10.10 8.41
N TRP A 57 4.14 -11.13 8.39
CA TRP A 57 5.48 -11.03 7.84
C TRP A 57 5.48 -10.79 6.32
N LEU A 58 4.64 -11.52 5.57
CA LEU A 58 4.47 -11.32 4.13
C LEU A 58 3.93 -9.93 3.79
N PHE A 59 2.93 -9.45 4.54
CA PHE A 59 2.39 -8.10 4.34
C PHE A 59 3.42 -7.01 4.61
N ARG A 60 4.28 -7.18 5.62
CA ARG A 60 5.40 -6.24 5.89
C ARG A 60 6.35 -6.18 4.71
N ILE A 61 6.73 -7.34 4.14
CA ILE A 61 7.60 -7.39 2.96
C ILE A 61 6.93 -6.68 1.77
N ALA A 62 5.65 -6.98 1.50
CA ALA A 62 4.90 -6.37 0.41
C ALA A 62 4.78 -4.86 0.56
N LYS A 63 4.43 -4.38 1.77
CA LYS A 63 4.35 -2.95 2.06
C LYS A 63 5.69 -2.26 1.82
N ASN A 64 6.77 -2.81 2.35
CA ASN A 64 8.10 -2.22 2.18
C ASN A 64 8.52 -2.17 0.72
N ALA A 65 8.31 -3.26 -0.03
CA ALA A 65 8.59 -3.30 -1.48
C ALA A 65 7.79 -2.23 -2.24
N TRP A 66 6.50 -2.08 -1.91
CA TRP A 66 5.66 -1.04 -2.50
C TRP A 66 6.12 0.37 -2.14
N LEU A 67 6.41 0.66 -0.87
CA LEU A 67 6.90 1.96 -0.44
C LEU A 67 8.23 2.33 -1.11
N ASP A 68 9.13 1.36 -1.28
CA ASP A 68 10.39 1.57 -1.99
C ASP A 68 10.17 1.93 -3.47
N ARG A 69 9.18 1.27 -4.13
CA ARG A 69 8.80 1.62 -5.52
C ARG A 69 8.26 3.04 -5.59
N VAL A 70 7.35 3.42 -4.69
CA VAL A 70 6.76 4.76 -4.64
C VAL A 70 7.84 5.83 -4.44
N LYS A 71 8.78 5.61 -3.52
CA LYS A 71 9.91 6.52 -3.28
C LYS A 71 10.77 6.66 -4.53
N LYS A 72 11.14 5.54 -5.18
CA LYS A 72 11.96 5.58 -6.41
C LYS A 72 11.28 6.32 -7.56
N VAL A 73 9.97 6.16 -7.73
CA VAL A 73 9.20 6.87 -8.75
C VAL A 73 9.13 8.37 -8.42
N SER A 74 8.93 8.75 -7.15
CA SER A 74 8.96 10.16 -6.72
C SER A 74 10.28 10.86 -7.08
N PHE A 75 11.43 10.21 -6.82
CA PHE A 75 12.74 10.77 -7.19
C PHE A 75 12.94 10.90 -8.71
N ARG A 76 12.26 10.09 -9.52
CA ARG A 76 12.34 10.16 -10.99
C ARG A 76 11.39 11.21 -11.58
N THR A 77 10.23 11.44 -10.97
CA THR A 77 9.23 12.39 -11.48
C THR A 77 9.60 13.84 -11.21
N ASP A 78 10.51 14.13 -10.28
CA ASP A 78 11.08 15.48 -10.14
C ASP A 78 12.00 15.88 -11.31
N HIS A 79 12.26 14.95 -12.25
CA HIS A 79 13.11 15.16 -13.41
C HIS A 79 12.51 14.73 -14.76
N VAL A 80 11.24 14.34 -14.82
CA VAL A 80 10.60 13.97 -16.10
C VAL A 80 9.32 14.79 -16.26
N ASP A 81 9.37 15.73 -17.20
CA ASP A 81 8.22 16.46 -17.72
C ASP A 81 7.13 15.47 -18.16
N ILE A 82 5.90 15.82 -17.78
CA ILE A 82 4.67 15.14 -18.17
C ILE A 82 4.44 15.43 -19.64
N ASP A 83 4.94 14.59 -20.53
CA ASP A 83 4.70 14.70 -21.95
C ASP A 83 4.10 13.42 -22.55
N THR A 84 3.05 12.88 -21.88
CA THR A 84 2.24 11.78 -22.44
C THR A 84 0.74 11.94 -22.15
N ALA A 85 0.25 13.18 -22.10
CA ALA A 85 -1.18 13.48 -22.04
C ALA A 85 -1.68 14.02 -23.37
N GLN A 86 -1.22 13.47 -24.51
CA GLN A 86 -1.76 13.80 -25.82
C GLN A 86 -2.71 12.68 -26.25
N ASP A 87 -3.96 13.08 -26.52
CA ASP A 87 -5.05 12.33 -27.15
C ASP A 87 -5.87 11.33 -26.29
N LEU A 88 -6.29 11.72 -25.09
CA LEU A 88 -7.40 11.04 -24.43
C LEU A 88 -8.71 11.84 -24.60
N HIS A 89 -9.44 11.59 -25.68
CA HIS A 89 -10.78 12.13 -25.91
C HIS A 89 -11.88 11.27 -25.29
N ASP A 90 -11.52 10.19 -24.59
CA ASP A 90 -12.46 9.29 -23.92
C ASP A 90 -12.61 9.69 -22.44
N PRO A 91 -13.80 10.10 -21.98
CA PRO A 91 -14.04 10.43 -20.58
C PRO A 91 -13.72 9.30 -19.61
N ALA A 92 -13.89 8.04 -20.02
CA ALA A 92 -13.57 6.89 -19.20
C ALA A 92 -12.04 6.73 -19.01
N ALA A 93 -11.26 7.03 -20.05
CA ALA A 93 -9.80 7.01 -19.97
C ALA A 93 -9.28 8.15 -19.09
N LEU A 94 -9.89 9.35 -19.14
CA LEU A 94 -9.60 10.47 -18.25
C LEU A 94 -9.84 10.11 -16.78
N GLN A 95 -10.97 9.50 -16.44
CA GLN A 95 -11.26 9.05 -15.08
C GLN A 95 -10.22 8.04 -14.57
N VAL A 96 -9.76 7.12 -15.42
CA VAL A 96 -8.71 6.15 -15.05
C VAL A 96 -7.40 6.85 -14.73
N VAL A 97 -7.02 7.86 -15.52
CA VAL A 97 -5.81 8.67 -15.30
C VAL A 97 -5.90 9.46 -13.99
N GLU A 98 -7.05 10.11 -13.74
CA GLU A 98 -7.30 10.85 -12.49
C GLU A 98 -7.24 9.93 -11.26
N HIS A 99 -7.89 8.76 -11.31
CA HIS A 99 -7.82 7.78 -10.22
C HIS A 99 -6.40 7.27 -9.97
N ARG A 100 -5.62 7.05 -11.03
CA ARG A 100 -4.22 6.65 -10.90
C ARG A 100 -3.36 7.76 -10.29
N ALA A 101 -3.59 9.02 -10.66
CA ALA A 101 -2.90 10.17 -10.08
C ALA A 101 -3.24 10.31 -8.58
N ALA A 102 -4.52 10.27 -8.21
CA ALA A 102 -4.95 10.32 -6.81
C ALA A 102 -4.38 9.15 -5.97
N LEU A 103 -4.31 7.95 -6.56
CA LEU A 103 -3.69 6.79 -5.91
C LEU A 103 -2.19 7.00 -5.69
N ARG A 104 -1.48 7.57 -6.67
CA ARG A 104 -0.04 7.89 -6.54
C ARG A 104 0.20 8.92 -5.43
N ASP A 105 -0.60 9.97 -5.35
CA ASP A 105 -0.47 10.99 -4.31
C ASP A 105 -0.76 10.41 -2.92
N THR A 106 -1.78 9.58 -2.81
CA THR A 106 -2.09 8.85 -1.58
C THR A 106 -0.93 7.91 -1.19
N SER A 107 -0.40 7.17 -2.15
CA SER A 107 0.72 6.26 -1.95
C SER A 107 1.99 7.00 -1.49
N ARG A 108 2.27 8.15 -2.11
CA ARG A 108 3.39 9.01 -1.72
C ARG A 108 3.21 9.55 -0.30
N ALA A 109 2.01 10.02 0.04
CA ALA A 109 1.69 10.49 1.38
C ALA A 109 1.90 9.40 2.45
N ILE A 110 1.44 8.17 2.17
CA ILE A 110 1.66 7.01 3.06
C ILE A 110 3.15 6.69 3.18
N ALA A 111 3.92 6.76 2.07
CA ALA A 111 5.34 6.49 2.06
C ALA A 111 6.18 7.49 2.88
N GLN A 112 5.67 8.71 3.06
CA GLN A 112 6.31 9.76 3.86
C GLN A 112 5.91 9.73 5.33
N MET A 113 4.93 8.93 5.71
CA MET A 113 4.50 8.80 7.10
C MET A 113 5.51 8.03 7.95
N PRO A 114 5.52 8.27 9.27
CA PRO A 114 6.18 7.35 10.21
C PRO A 114 5.67 5.92 10.02
N GLU A 115 6.59 4.95 10.05
CA GLU A 115 6.29 3.55 9.77
C GLU A 115 5.14 3.00 10.60
N GLU A 116 5.09 3.33 11.89
CA GLU A 116 4.03 2.92 12.82
C GLU A 116 2.63 3.36 12.38
N LEU A 117 2.51 4.51 11.70
CA LEU A 117 1.24 5.04 11.21
C LEU A 117 0.87 4.46 9.85
N SER A 118 1.86 4.31 8.97
CA SER A 118 1.65 3.69 7.65
C SER A 118 1.23 2.24 7.78
N ASP A 119 1.81 1.48 8.73
CA ASP A 119 1.43 0.10 9.00
C ASP A 119 -0.04 -0.05 9.39
N LEU A 120 -0.52 0.83 10.26
CA LEU A 120 -1.92 0.83 10.69
C LEU A 120 -2.88 1.15 9.55
N LEU A 121 -2.55 2.14 8.71
CA LEU A 121 -3.36 2.46 7.54
C LEU A 121 -3.43 1.27 6.58
N VAL A 122 -2.30 0.65 6.30
CA VAL A 122 -2.23 -0.50 5.39
C VAL A 122 -3.01 -1.69 5.94
N LEU A 123 -2.81 -2.06 7.20
CA LEU A 123 -3.48 -3.21 7.81
C LEU A 123 -5.00 -3.02 7.91
N ILE A 124 -5.46 -1.84 8.31
CA ILE A 124 -6.88 -1.60 8.57
C ILE A 124 -7.61 -1.15 7.31
N CYS A 125 -7.07 -0.18 6.57
CA CYS A 125 -7.79 0.42 5.45
C CYS A 125 -7.61 -0.33 4.14
N ILE A 126 -6.49 -1.02 3.94
CA ILE A 126 -6.19 -1.74 2.69
C ILE A 126 -6.40 -3.26 2.87
N ASP A 127 -5.81 -3.85 3.90
CA ASP A 127 -5.97 -5.30 4.16
C ASP A 127 -7.32 -5.65 4.84
N GLY A 128 -8.05 -4.64 5.35
CA GLY A 128 -9.38 -4.83 5.96
C GLY A 128 -9.35 -5.54 7.31
N ARG A 129 -8.26 -5.43 8.07
CA ARG A 129 -8.15 -6.01 9.40
C ARG A 129 -9.00 -5.27 10.41
N THR A 130 -9.55 -6.00 11.37
CA THR A 130 -10.20 -5.37 12.54
C THR A 130 -9.17 -4.70 13.44
N TYR A 131 -9.63 -3.83 14.31
CA TYR A 131 -8.76 -3.16 15.29
C TYR A 131 -8.16 -4.17 16.28
N GLU A 132 -8.94 -5.18 16.68
CA GLU A 132 -8.50 -6.26 17.56
C GLU A 132 -7.42 -7.14 16.90
N GLU A 133 -7.60 -7.49 15.62
CA GLU A 133 -6.59 -8.24 14.87
C GLU A 133 -5.31 -7.44 14.74
N THR A 134 -5.42 -6.15 14.40
CA THR A 134 -4.27 -5.26 14.27
C THR A 134 -3.57 -5.05 15.60
N ALA A 135 -4.31 -4.85 16.69
CA ALA A 135 -3.76 -4.73 18.04
C ALA A 135 -2.94 -5.96 18.43
N ARG A 136 -3.46 -7.15 18.16
CA ARG A 136 -2.73 -8.43 18.40
C ARG A 136 -1.51 -8.59 17.50
N MET A 137 -1.60 -8.15 16.22
CA MET A 137 -0.50 -8.27 15.27
C MET A 137 0.67 -7.35 15.60
N MET A 138 0.38 -6.16 16.10
CA MET A 138 1.38 -5.14 16.41
C MET A 138 1.81 -5.14 17.88
N ASP A 139 1.22 -6.03 18.70
CA ASP A 139 1.42 -6.06 20.15
C ASP A 139 1.15 -4.70 20.82
N LEU A 140 0.01 -4.11 20.48
CA LEU A 140 -0.43 -2.80 20.97
C LEU A 140 -1.79 -2.89 21.65
N PRO A 141 -2.04 -2.04 22.68
CA PRO A 141 -3.39 -1.86 23.18
C PRO A 141 -4.33 -1.34 22.07
N ILE A 142 -5.58 -1.81 22.05
CA ILE A 142 -6.57 -1.39 21.04
C ILE A 142 -6.80 0.13 21.03
N GLY A 143 -6.77 0.78 22.18
CA GLY A 143 -6.86 2.24 22.29
C GLY A 143 -5.69 2.95 21.60
N THR A 144 -4.50 2.37 21.63
CA THR A 144 -3.32 2.88 20.92
C THR A 144 -3.49 2.72 19.40
N VAL A 145 -4.04 1.59 18.94
CA VAL A 145 -4.37 1.38 17.52
C VAL A 145 -5.35 2.44 17.04
N MET A 146 -6.42 2.69 17.79
CA MET A 146 -7.45 3.69 17.44
C MET A 146 -6.88 5.11 17.38
N SER A 147 -6.10 5.52 18.38
CA SER A 147 -5.51 6.87 18.45
C SER A 147 -4.45 7.10 17.35
N ARG A 148 -3.59 6.11 17.10
CA ARG A 148 -2.60 6.16 16.01
C ARG A 148 -3.26 6.18 14.65
N LEU A 149 -4.31 5.38 14.42
CA LEU A 149 -5.06 5.38 13.16
C LEU A 149 -5.73 6.74 12.91
N ALA A 150 -6.32 7.35 13.94
CA ALA A 150 -6.90 8.69 13.83
C ALA A 150 -5.84 9.74 13.45
N ARG A 151 -4.63 9.63 14.02
CA ARG A 151 -3.50 10.49 13.67
C ARG A 151 -3.04 10.24 12.22
N ALA A 152 -2.92 8.98 11.81
CA ALA A 152 -2.52 8.60 10.46
C ALA A 152 -3.48 9.15 9.39
N ARG A 153 -4.80 9.00 9.61
CA ARG A 153 -5.84 9.56 8.72
C ARG A 153 -5.77 11.07 8.61
N ARG A 154 -5.51 11.76 9.72
CA ARG A 154 -5.37 13.21 9.73
C ARG A 154 -4.16 13.67 8.93
N LEU A 155 -3.01 13.03 9.10
CA LEU A 155 -1.80 13.31 8.33
C LEU A 155 -2.02 13.04 6.85
N LEU A 156 -2.66 11.91 6.50
CA LEU A 156 -2.98 11.58 5.12
C LEU A 156 -3.83 12.67 4.47
N HIS A 157 -4.91 13.06 5.15
CA HIS A 157 -5.79 14.12 4.65
C HIS A 157 -5.05 15.44 4.45
N GLN A 158 -4.22 15.86 5.40
CA GLN A 158 -3.43 17.08 5.29
C GLN A 158 -2.47 17.05 4.11
N THR A 159 -1.76 15.94 3.91
CA THR A 159 -0.77 15.79 2.84
C THR A 159 -1.44 15.75 1.46
N VAL A 160 -2.54 15.01 1.32
CA VAL A 160 -3.28 14.90 0.05
C VAL A 160 -3.98 16.22 -0.28
N SER A 161 -4.55 16.92 0.71
CA SER A 161 -5.22 18.22 0.49
C SER A 161 -4.24 19.36 0.21
N ALA A 162 -2.99 19.27 0.69
CA ALA A 162 -1.97 20.27 0.41
C ALA A 162 -1.35 20.12 -0.98
N ASN A 163 -1.56 18.99 -1.65
CA ASN A 163 -1.02 18.70 -2.99
C ASN A 163 -2.11 18.19 -3.94
N PRO A 164 -3.09 19.00 -4.30
CA PRO A 164 -4.21 18.57 -5.15
C PRO A 164 -3.74 18.43 -6.61
N SER A 165 -3.05 17.33 -6.94
CA SER A 165 -2.79 16.96 -8.33
C SER A 165 -4.05 16.28 -8.92
N GLY A 166 -5.21 16.97 -8.93
CA GLY A 166 -6.35 16.37 -9.59
C GLY A 166 -7.75 16.64 -9.03
N THR A 167 -7.96 17.74 -8.30
CA THR A 167 -9.34 18.22 -8.09
C THR A 167 -9.52 19.53 -8.83
N ALA A 168 -9.72 19.42 -10.16
CA ALA A 168 -10.35 20.50 -10.90
C ALA A 168 -11.78 20.65 -10.36
N ASP A 169 -12.02 21.81 -9.78
CA ASP A 169 -13.33 22.40 -9.46
C ASP A 169 -14.50 21.77 -10.22
N ASN A 170 -15.38 21.11 -9.51
CA ASN A 170 -16.77 21.01 -9.92
C ASN A 170 -17.62 21.75 -8.86
N LYS A 171 -17.42 23.08 -8.80
CA LYS A 171 -18.37 24.05 -8.27
C LYS A 171 -18.73 24.96 -9.42
N GLU A 172 -19.92 24.77 -9.94
CA GLU A 172 -20.85 25.81 -10.38
C GLU A 172 -21.89 25.21 -11.34
N GLY A 173 -23.15 25.37 -10.95
CA GLY A 173 -24.32 25.23 -11.78
C GLY A 173 -25.54 24.77 -11.02
#